data_86a058c3960715fd7c17100848157811
#
_entry.id   86a058c3960715fd7c17100848157811
#
_cell.length_a   1.000
_cell.length_b   1.000
_cell.length_c   1.000
_cell.angle_alpha   90.00
_cell.angle_beta   90.00
_cell.angle_gamma   90.00
#
_symmetry.space_group_name_H-M   'P 1'
#
loop_
_entity.id
_entity.type
_entity.pdbx_description
1 polymer ?
#
loop_
_entity_poly.entity_id
_entity_poly.type
_entity_poly.pdbx_seq_one_letter_code
_entity_poly.pdbx_strand_id
1 'polypeptide(L)'
;VTTGQIQLDSPPPPPRRTGGFRDEPVRTTIRGIGQLFITCGVVLLLFVVYEVWVTDYFGAQKQEQVKESMEQRWAGGGATDVPPADAGEGGGDDGALAPPADAQVVDPAARVRTYDTTIGEGFANLDIPVFGADYNFTIVEGTTAEDLYGNPGHYDDTQYPGEIGNFAVAGHRVSKGAPFNALGTLNSCDALIVETQDEWFVYRVLPMAEEAAGWDPAARPQCAGVVPLTGAYEGVVGREIVDPSDYAQVLPVPHVNAAGPEALAAADQRLITLTTCHPQFSDRERMIIHGVLTKSYAKADGFLPPELSEVG
;
A
#
# COMPACT_ATOMS: atom_id res chain seq x y z
N VAL A 1 28.92 38.75 -103.04
CA VAL A 1 29.18 38.70 -101.62
C VAL A 1 28.03 37.93 -100.98
N THR A 2 28.28 36.67 -100.65
CA THR A 2 27.24 35.74 -100.10
C THR A 2 27.42 35.67 -98.59
N THR A 3 26.44 36.13 -97.87
CA THR A 3 26.43 36.11 -96.39
C THR A 3 25.90 34.72 -95.94
N GLY A 4 26.81 33.90 -95.45
CA GLY A 4 26.44 32.63 -94.81
C GLY A 4 25.87 32.84 -93.40
N GLN A 5 24.62 32.38 -93.15
CA GLN A 5 24.06 32.33 -91.83
C GLN A 5 24.55 31.06 -91.07
N ILE A 6 25.15 31.26 -89.94
CA ILE A 6 25.54 30.19 -89.04
C ILE A 6 24.30 29.81 -88.18
N GLN A 7 23.79 28.60 -88.41
CA GLN A 7 22.69 28.01 -87.68
C GLN A 7 23.28 27.44 -86.36
N LEU A 8 22.92 28.06 -85.25
CA LEU A 8 23.27 27.54 -83.91
C LEU A 8 22.32 26.36 -83.54
N ASP A 9 22.91 25.19 -83.55
CA ASP A 9 22.19 23.96 -83.03
C ASP A 9 21.90 24.13 -81.55
N SER A 10 20.62 23.96 -81.20
CA SER A 10 20.15 23.93 -79.81
C SER A 10 20.62 22.65 -79.16
N PRO A 11 21.09 22.71 -77.87
CA PRO A 11 21.50 21.52 -77.21
C PRO A 11 20.31 20.55 -76.98
N PRO A 12 20.56 19.24 -76.96
CA PRO A 12 19.51 18.22 -76.74
C PRO A 12 18.88 18.35 -75.36
N PRO A 13 17.56 18.07 -75.20
CA PRO A 13 16.90 18.16 -73.95
C PRO A 13 17.45 17.09 -72.93
N PRO A 14 17.54 17.43 -71.66
CA PRO A 14 18.07 16.49 -70.64
C PRO A 14 17.23 15.24 -70.61
N PRO A 15 17.83 14.08 -70.30
CA PRO A 15 17.10 12.80 -70.20
C PRO A 15 16.01 12.86 -69.12
N ARG A 16 14.78 12.53 -69.52
CA ARG A 16 13.65 12.37 -68.57
C ARG A 16 14.03 11.27 -67.60
N ARG A 17 14.23 11.63 -66.32
CA ARG A 17 14.34 10.67 -65.23
C ARG A 17 13.00 9.92 -65.15
N THR A 18 12.93 8.71 -65.66
CA THR A 18 11.88 7.76 -65.31
C THR A 18 12.13 7.30 -63.89
N GLY A 19 11.68 8.10 -62.92
CA GLY A 19 11.67 7.74 -61.54
C GLY A 19 10.67 6.62 -61.31
N GLY A 20 11.15 5.49 -60.86
CA GLY A 20 10.34 4.29 -60.63
C GLY A 20 9.23 4.55 -59.60
N PHE A 21 8.01 4.56 -60.08
CA PHE A 21 6.75 4.71 -59.32
C PHE A 21 6.37 3.47 -58.54
N ARG A 22 7.29 2.51 -58.30
CA ARG A 22 6.95 1.21 -57.66
C ARG A 22 7.26 1.14 -56.14
N ASP A 23 8.07 2.04 -55.59
CA ASP A 23 8.50 1.95 -54.17
C ASP A 23 7.72 2.89 -53.25
N GLU A 24 6.87 3.77 -53.74
CA GLU A 24 6.13 4.74 -52.94
C GLU A 24 5.07 4.10 -51.99
N PRO A 25 4.26 3.09 -52.39
CA PRO A 25 3.26 2.53 -51.49
C PRO A 25 3.90 1.77 -50.30
N VAL A 26 5.01 1.07 -50.56
CA VAL A 26 5.73 0.34 -49.52
C VAL A 26 6.36 1.30 -48.51
N ARG A 27 7.02 2.36 -48.98
CA ARG A 27 7.60 3.40 -48.11
C ARG A 27 6.53 4.13 -47.28
N THR A 28 5.38 4.41 -47.87
CA THR A 28 4.25 5.06 -47.18
C THR A 28 3.66 4.14 -46.16
N THR A 29 3.50 2.84 -46.44
CA THR A 29 3.02 1.83 -45.48
C THR A 29 3.98 1.64 -44.30
N ILE A 30 5.29 1.50 -44.57
CA ILE A 30 6.31 1.40 -43.51
C ILE A 30 6.34 2.66 -42.64
N ARG A 31 6.23 3.85 -43.26
CA ARG A 31 6.14 5.11 -42.53
C ARG A 31 4.88 5.20 -41.65
N GLY A 32 3.74 4.76 -42.18
CA GLY A 32 2.47 4.71 -41.44
C GLY A 32 2.55 3.77 -40.24
N ILE A 33 3.10 2.56 -40.40
CA ILE A 33 3.33 1.59 -39.33
C ILE A 33 4.29 2.17 -38.28
N GLY A 34 5.41 2.75 -38.71
CA GLY A 34 6.37 3.40 -37.81
C GLY A 34 5.75 4.53 -37.00
N GLN A 35 4.89 5.33 -37.63
CA GLN A 35 4.20 6.44 -36.97
C GLN A 35 3.16 5.91 -35.94
N LEU A 36 2.45 4.81 -36.27
CA LEU A 36 1.54 4.13 -35.36
C LEU A 36 2.30 3.62 -34.11
N PHE A 37 3.44 2.96 -34.30
CA PHE A 37 4.26 2.49 -33.16
C PHE A 37 4.78 3.64 -32.29
N ILE A 38 5.20 4.75 -32.89
CA ILE A 38 5.63 5.94 -32.13
C ILE A 38 4.45 6.49 -31.32
N THR A 39 3.27 6.61 -31.93
CA THR A 39 2.07 7.12 -31.25
C THR A 39 1.66 6.18 -30.10
N CYS A 40 1.60 4.87 -30.34
CA CYS A 40 1.33 3.89 -29.29
C CYS A 40 2.38 3.95 -28.17
N GLY A 41 3.66 4.06 -28.51
CA GLY A 41 4.73 4.21 -27.53
C GLY A 41 4.61 5.47 -26.67
N VAL A 42 4.27 6.60 -27.28
CA VAL A 42 4.03 7.86 -26.55
C VAL A 42 2.80 7.74 -25.65
N VAL A 43 1.69 7.15 -26.12
CA VAL A 43 0.49 6.97 -25.32
C VAL A 43 0.77 6.04 -24.12
N LEU A 44 1.48 4.94 -24.33
CA LEU A 44 1.88 4.04 -23.25
C LEU A 44 2.79 4.75 -22.23
N LEU A 45 3.75 5.55 -22.69
CA LEU A 45 4.63 6.31 -21.82
C LEU A 45 3.84 7.33 -20.99
N LEU A 46 2.93 8.07 -21.61
CA LEU A 46 2.05 9.01 -20.91
C LEU A 46 1.13 8.30 -19.93
N PHE A 47 0.65 7.11 -20.27
CA PHE A 47 -0.14 6.29 -19.35
C PHE A 47 0.68 5.86 -18.13
N VAL A 48 1.91 5.38 -18.31
CA VAL A 48 2.81 5.04 -17.20
C VAL A 48 3.10 6.25 -16.31
N VAL A 49 3.37 7.42 -16.94
CA VAL A 49 3.57 8.68 -16.17
C VAL A 49 2.32 9.04 -15.39
N TYR A 50 1.15 8.90 -15.98
CA TYR A 50 -0.12 9.15 -15.30
C TYR A 50 -0.32 8.21 -14.10
N GLU A 51 -0.16 6.90 -14.29
CA GLU A 51 -0.35 5.89 -13.23
C GLU A 51 0.62 6.06 -12.05
N VAL A 52 1.88 6.45 -12.32
CA VAL A 52 2.91 6.53 -11.27
C VAL A 52 2.91 7.90 -10.59
N TRP A 53 2.76 9.00 -11.34
CA TRP A 53 2.98 10.35 -10.79
C TRP A 53 1.69 11.09 -10.46
N VAL A 54 0.66 10.94 -11.29
CA VAL A 54 -0.58 11.68 -11.09
C VAL A 54 -1.41 11.03 -9.98
N THR A 55 -1.44 9.69 -9.94
CA THR A 55 -2.16 8.97 -8.88
C THR A 55 -1.51 9.16 -7.50
N ASP A 56 -0.16 9.19 -7.43
CA ASP A 56 0.55 9.46 -6.18
C ASP A 56 0.32 10.89 -5.68
N TYR A 57 0.28 11.88 -6.60
CA TYR A 57 -0.02 13.27 -6.23
C TYR A 57 -1.43 13.42 -5.63
N PHE A 58 -2.43 12.79 -6.24
CA PHE A 58 -3.79 12.82 -5.68
C PHE A 58 -3.92 11.97 -4.41
N GLY A 59 -3.19 10.86 -4.32
CA GLY A 59 -3.09 10.05 -3.10
C GLY A 59 -2.55 10.87 -1.93
N ALA A 60 -1.47 11.61 -2.14
CA ALA A 60 -0.89 12.48 -1.11
C ALA A 60 -1.86 13.61 -0.68
N GLN A 61 -2.62 14.19 -1.61
CA GLN A 61 -3.64 15.18 -1.27
C GLN A 61 -4.79 14.56 -0.44
N LYS A 62 -5.24 13.36 -0.79
CA LYS A 62 -6.27 12.64 -0.03
C LYS A 62 -5.78 12.34 1.38
N GLN A 63 -4.56 11.83 1.52
CA GLN A 63 -3.91 11.57 2.80
C GLN A 63 -3.89 12.83 3.69
N GLU A 64 -3.48 13.97 3.16
CA GLU A 64 -3.45 15.22 3.91
C GLU A 64 -4.85 15.66 4.37
N GLN A 65 -5.85 15.57 3.48
CA GLN A 65 -7.24 15.91 3.84
C GLN A 65 -7.78 15.01 4.96
N VAL A 66 -7.53 13.71 4.88
CA VAL A 66 -7.97 12.75 5.91
C VAL A 66 -7.27 13.04 7.23
N LYS A 67 -5.97 13.29 7.19
CA LYS A 67 -5.17 13.64 8.37
C LYS A 67 -5.68 14.93 9.04
N GLU A 68 -5.84 16.01 8.28
CA GLU A 68 -6.36 17.28 8.80
C GLU A 68 -7.75 17.11 9.44
N SER A 69 -8.65 16.35 8.80
CA SER A 69 -9.99 16.11 9.34
C SER A 69 -9.94 15.32 10.65
N MET A 70 -9.07 14.32 10.75
CA MET A 70 -8.86 13.53 11.96
C MET A 70 -8.27 14.40 13.08
N GLU A 71 -7.23 15.18 12.81
CA GLU A 71 -6.60 16.08 13.79
C GLU A 71 -7.58 17.14 14.29
N GLN A 72 -8.46 17.66 13.44
CA GLN A 72 -9.54 18.58 13.84
C GLN A 72 -10.53 17.91 14.80
N ARG A 73 -10.92 16.65 14.56
CA ARG A 73 -11.76 15.89 15.49
C ARG A 73 -11.07 15.68 16.83
N TRP A 74 -9.80 15.31 16.82
CA TRP A 74 -9.01 15.15 18.05
C TRP A 74 -8.92 16.45 18.87
N ALA A 75 -8.73 17.58 18.18
CA ALA A 75 -8.68 18.92 18.83
C ALA A 75 -10.04 19.41 19.34
N GLY A 76 -11.13 19.03 18.67
CA GLY A 76 -12.48 19.53 18.97
C GLY A 76 -13.24 18.70 20.01
N GLY A 77 -12.81 17.48 20.32
CA GLY A 77 -13.47 16.58 21.27
C GLY A 77 -14.89 16.14 20.87
N GLY A 78 -15.24 16.21 19.59
CA GLY A 78 -16.57 15.82 19.09
C GLY A 78 -16.59 15.51 17.60
N ALA A 79 -17.50 14.60 17.21
CA ALA A 79 -17.72 14.16 15.86
C ALA A 79 -18.09 15.31 14.92
N THR A 80 -17.46 15.37 13.76
CA THR A 80 -17.94 16.16 12.63
C THR A 80 -18.80 15.27 11.75
N ASP A 81 -20.02 15.72 11.42
CA ASP A 81 -20.91 15.09 10.45
C ASP A 81 -20.24 15.08 9.06
N VAL A 82 -19.54 14.03 8.73
CA VAL A 82 -19.10 13.72 7.36
C VAL A 82 -20.11 12.69 6.81
N PRO A 83 -20.73 12.92 5.64
CA PRO A 83 -21.63 11.93 5.06
C PRO A 83 -20.88 10.61 4.82
N PRO A 84 -21.47 9.46 5.14
CA PRO A 84 -20.81 8.18 4.88
C PRO A 84 -20.52 8.04 3.38
N ALA A 85 -19.29 7.68 3.05
CA ALA A 85 -18.95 7.23 1.72
C ALA A 85 -19.74 5.97 1.41
N ASP A 86 -20.30 5.90 0.22
CA ASP A 86 -21.08 4.74 -0.24
C ASP A 86 -20.17 3.51 -0.21
N ALA A 87 -20.54 2.47 0.52
CA ALA A 87 -19.75 1.26 0.68
C ALA A 87 -19.60 0.56 -0.68
N GLY A 88 -18.50 0.85 -1.36
CA GLY A 88 -18.11 0.16 -2.60
C GLY A 88 -17.74 -1.28 -2.30
N GLU A 89 -18.20 -2.20 -3.12
CA GLU A 89 -17.84 -3.62 -3.03
C GLU A 89 -16.30 -3.77 -3.12
N GLY A 90 -15.70 -4.32 -2.07
CA GLY A 90 -14.26 -4.53 -1.96
C GLY A 90 -13.78 -5.50 -3.05
N GLY A 91 -13.09 -4.97 -4.04
CA GLY A 91 -12.40 -5.77 -5.03
C GLY A 91 -10.96 -6.03 -4.58
N GLY A 92 -10.56 -7.30 -4.49
CA GLY A 92 -9.28 -7.76 -3.96
C GLY A 92 -8.00 -7.31 -4.68
N ASP A 93 -8.04 -6.20 -5.42
CA ASP A 93 -6.91 -5.66 -6.21
C ASP A 93 -6.07 -4.62 -5.45
N ASP A 94 -6.44 -4.29 -4.21
CA ASP A 94 -5.93 -3.11 -3.50
C ASP A 94 -4.94 -3.41 -2.36
N GLY A 95 -4.44 -4.64 -2.26
CA GLY A 95 -3.51 -5.04 -1.20
C GLY A 95 -4.20 -5.68 0.01
N ALA A 96 -5.52 -5.54 0.14
CA ALA A 96 -6.31 -6.24 1.14
C ALA A 96 -6.45 -7.74 0.81
N LEU A 97 -6.63 -8.55 1.85
CA LEU A 97 -7.03 -9.95 1.73
C LEU A 97 -8.54 -10.01 1.48
N ALA A 98 -8.97 -10.85 0.52
CA ALA A 98 -10.38 -11.04 0.24
C ALA A 98 -11.02 -11.95 1.30
N PRO A 99 -12.06 -11.50 2.01
CA PRO A 99 -12.77 -12.37 2.94
C PRO A 99 -13.47 -13.51 2.18
N PRO A 100 -13.48 -14.75 2.72
CA PRO A 100 -14.30 -15.81 2.19
C PRO A 100 -15.79 -15.45 2.30
N ALA A 101 -16.61 -15.96 1.38
CA ALA A 101 -18.06 -15.64 1.33
C ALA A 101 -18.83 -16.04 2.61
N ASP A 102 -18.25 -16.89 3.43
CA ASP A 102 -18.76 -17.38 4.72
C ASP A 102 -17.92 -16.89 5.92
N ALA A 103 -17.05 -15.89 5.72
CA ALA A 103 -16.30 -15.30 6.81
C ALA A 103 -17.29 -14.78 7.88
N GLN A 104 -17.14 -15.28 9.09
CA GLN A 104 -17.87 -14.72 10.22
C GLN A 104 -17.08 -13.51 10.70
N VAL A 105 -17.63 -12.35 10.43
CA VAL A 105 -17.11 -11.05 10.90
C VAL A 105 -16.96 -11.10 12.42
N VAL A 106 -15.85 -10.62 12.94
CA VAL A 106 -15.71 -10.41 14.39
C VAL A 106 -16.79 -9.42 14.81
N ASP A 107 -17.60 -9.79 15.81
CA ASP A 107 -18.66 -8.92 16.30
C ASP A 107 -18.04 -7.60 16.82
N PRO A 108 -18.31 -6.45 16.18
CA PRO A 108 -17.80 -5.16 16.65
C PRO A 108 -18.18 -4.85 18.10
N ALA A 109 -19.29 -5.45 18.60
CA ALA A 109 -19.70 -5.31 20.00
C ALA A 109 -18.77 -6.04 20.99
N ALA A 110 -17.92 -6.94 20.51
CA ALA A 110 -16.91 -7.60 21.34
C ALA A 110 -15.63 -6.77 21.54
N ARG A 111 -15.50 -5.63 20.84
CA ARG A 111 -14.37 -4.71 21.00
C ARG A 111 -14.42 -4.03 22.38
N VAL A 112 -13.26 -3.89 22.99
CA VAL A 112 -13.09 -3.19 24.28
C VAL A 112 -12.86 -1.68 24.04
N ARG A 113 -12.29 -1.33 22.88
CA ARG A 113 -12.02 0.05 22.45
C ARG A 113 -13.00 0.47 21.37
N THR A 114 -13.41 1.71 21.41
CA THR A 114 -14.24 2.33 20.37
C THR A 114 -13.62 3.65 19.99
N TYR A 115 -13.49 3.88 18.69
CA TYR A 115 -13.14 5.18 18.14
C TYR A 115 -14.40 5.76 17.49
N ASP A 116 -14.60 7.06 17.65
CA ASP A 116 -15.70 7.76 16.97
C ASP A 116 -15.30 8.00 15.51
N THR A 117 -15.42 6.94 14.72
CA THR A 117 -15.04 6.90 13.31
C THR A 117 -16.03 6.08 12.50
N THR A 118 -16.18 6.43 11.24
CA THR A 118 -16.98 5.70 10.25
C THR A 118 -16.10 5.26 9.09
N ILE A 119 -16.62 4.38 8.22
CA ILE A 119 -15.91 3.91 7.02
C ILE A 119 -15.39 5.11 6.22
N GLY A 120 -14.14 5.06 5.83
CA GLY A 120 -13.42 6.11 5.10
C GLY A 120 -12.83 7.23 5.94
N GLU A 121 -13.12 7.29 7.25
CA GLU A 121 -12.56 8.30 8.15
C GLU A 121 -11.26 7.85 8.82
N GLY A 122 -10.31 8.77 8.96
CA GLY A 122 -9.07 8.52 9.69
C GLY A 122 -9.30 8.45 11.19
N PHE A 123 -8.63 7.53 11.90
CA PHE A 123 -8.72 7.41 13.37
C PHE A 123 -7.37 7.22 14.06
N ALA A 124 -6.32 6.91 13.32
CA ALA A 124 -4.97 6.68 13.86
C ALA A 124 -3.92 7.10 12.82
N ASN A 125 -2.68 7.33 13.25
CA ASN A 125 -1.52 7.46 12.38
C ASN A 125 -0.60 6.25 12.55
N LEU A 126 0.05 5.85 11.46
CA LEU A 126 1.07 4.80 11.43
C LEU A 126 2.42 5.43 11.09
N ASP A 127 3.38 5.30 12.00
CA ASP A 127 4.76 5.65 11.80
C ASP A 127 5.63 4.38 11.73
N ILE A 128 6.50 4.31 10.73
CA ILE A 128 7.49 3.24 10.59
C ILE A 128 8.87 3.92 10.46
N PRO A 129 9.58 4.15 11.57
CA PRO A 129 10.78 5.01 11.59
C PRO A 129 11.89 4.56 10.65
N VAL A 130 12.05 3.24 10.42
CA VAL A 130 13.06 2.73 9.48
C VAL A 130 12.79 3.10 8.02
N PHE A 131 11.60 3.58 7.68
CA PHE A 131 11.28 4.10 6.34
C PHE A 131 11.61 5.58 6.18
N GLY A 132 11.98 6.24 7.27
CA GLY A 132 12.35 7.65 7.33
C GLY A 132 11.57 8.41 8.40
N ALA A 133 12.14 9.51 8.86
CA ALA A 133 11.52 10.34 9.90
C ALA A 133 10.20 11.00 9.48
N ASP A 134 9.98 11.13 8.16
CA ASP A 134 8.77 11.74 7.60
C ASP A 134 7.71 10.70 7.22
N TYR A 135 7.98 9.41 7.47
CA TYR A 135 7.00 8.36 7.18
C TYR A 135 5.89 8.39 8.23
N ASN A 136 4.76 8.94 7.85
CA ASN A 136 3.56 9.02 8.68
C ASN A 136 2.33 8.93 7.78
N PHE A 137 1.48 7.92 7.98
CA PHE A 137 0.25 7.74 7.22
C PHE A 137 -0.95 7.61 8.15
N THR A 138 -2.03 8.31 7.82
CA THR A 138 -3.30 8.18 8.55
C THR A 138 -4.02 6.90 8.15
N ILE A 139 -4.35 6.07 9.13
CA ILE A 139 -5.16 4.86 8.95
C ILE A 139 -6.63 5.27 8.94
N VAL A 140 -7.33 4.85 7.89
CA VAL A 140 -8.80 5.02 7.78
C VAL A 140 -9.52 3.74 8.21
N GLU A 141 -10.77 3.86 8.59
CA GLU A 141 -11.65 2.70 8.80
C GLU A 141 -12.11 2.18 7.45
N GLY A 142 -11.97 0.86 7.20
CA GLY A 142 -12.35 0.20 5.95
C GLY A 142 -11.20 -0.06 4.98
N THR A 143 -11.43 -0.99 4.05
CA THR A 143 -10.43 -1.47 3.10
C THR A 143 -10.94 -1.50 1.66
N THR A 144 -11.95 -0.70 1.33
CA THR A 144 -12.40 -0.56 -0.06
C THR A 144 -11.35 0.18 -0.91
N ALA A 145 -11.48 0.11 -2.23
CA ALA A 145 -10.58 0.82 -3.14
C ALA A 145 -10.55 2.34 -2.90
N GLU A 146 -11.65 2.91 -2.42
CA GLU A 146 -11.75 4.33 -2.07
C GLU A 146 -11.03 4.64 -0.75
N ASP A 147 -11.19 3.78 0.26
CA ASP A 147 -10.53 3.91 1.57
C ASP A 147 -9.02 3.85 1.42
N LEU A 148 -8.53 2.90 0.61
CA LEU A 148 -7.11 2.69 0.36
C LEU A 148 -6.48 3.72 -0.59
N TYR A 149 -7.26 4.65 -1.15
CA TYR A 149 -6.71 5.68 -2.03
C TYR A 149 -5.98 6.76 -1.23
N GLY A 150 -4.66 6.62 -1.15
CA GLY A 150 -3.76 7.52 -0.43
C GLY A 150 -3.49 7.12 1.02
N ASN A 151 -4.28 6.22 1.60
CA ASN A 151 -4.19 5.84 3.01
C ASN A 151 -4.04 4.34 3.19
N PRO A 152 -3.44 3.86 4.29
CA PRO A 152 -3.69 2.51 4.78
C PRO A 152 -5.09 2.43 5.41
N GLY A 153 -5.76 1.30 5.26
CA GLY A 153 -7.11 1.05 5.76
C GLY A 153 -7.16 -0.09 6.77
N HIS A 154 -7.89 0.11 7.84
CA HIS A 154 -8.16 -0.90 8.85
C HIS A 154 -9.21 -1.89 8.35
N TYR A 155 -8.99 -3.17 8.53
CA TYR A 155 -10.03 -4.17 8.34
C TYR A 155 -11.08 -3.99 9.44
N ASP A 156 -12.23 -3.46 9.08
CA ASP A 156 -13.29 -3.02 9.99
C ASP A 156 -13.90 -4.16 10.85
N ASP A 157 -13.60 -5.42 10.50
CA ASP A 157 -13.96 -6.61 11.25
C ASP A 157 -12.82 -7.15 12.15
N THR A 158 -11.71 -6.42 12.31
CA THR A 158 -10.58 -6.79 13.17
C THR A 158 -10.50 -5.92 14.43
N GLN A 159 -9.56 -6.18 15.33
CA GLN A 159 -9.39 -5.44 16.57
C GLN A 159 -8.79 -4.05 16.31
N TYR A 160 -9.05 -3.12 17.23
CA TYR A 160 -8.40 -1.82 17.25
C TYR A 160 -7.00 -1.85 17.89
N PRO A 161 -6.18 -0.80 17.69
CA PRO A 161 -4.85 -0.74 18.27
C PRO A 161 -4.84 -1.02 19.78
N GLY A 162 -3.93 -1.88 20.23
CA GLY A 162 -3.76 -2.22 21.64
C GLY A 162 -4.76 -3.23 22.21
N GLU A 163 -5.76 -3.70 21.46
CA GLU A 163 -6.65 -4.77 21.89
C GLU A 163 -5.98 -6.15 21.82
N ILE A 164 -6.48 -7.09 22.60
CA ILE A 164 -6.13 -8.50 22.48
C ILE A 164 -6.72 -9.03 21.17
N GLY A 165 -5.90 -9.70 20.37
CA GLY A 165 -6.21 -10.18 19.04
C GLY A 165 -5.31 -9.52 18.00
N ASN A 166 -5.85 -9.16 16.84
CA ASN A 166 -5.08 -8.72 15.70
C ASN A 166 -5.65 -7.43 15.08
N PHE A 167 -4.92 -6.34 15.20
CA PHE A 167 -5.21 -5.10 14.51
C PHE A 167 -4.65 -5.17 13.08
N ALA A 168 -5.52 -5.35 12.09
CA ALA A 168 -5.09 -5.57 10.73
C ALA A 168 -5.30 -4.34 9.83
N VAL A 169 -4.30 -4.04 8.99
CA VAL A 169 -4.26 -2.86 8.14
C VAL A 169 -3.80 -3.23 6.74
N ALA A 170 -4.57 -2.88 5.72
CA ALA A 170 -4.22 -3.02 4.32
C ALA A 170 -3.61 -1.73 3.77
N GLY A 171 -2.80 -1.83 2.72
CA GLY A 171 -2.29 -0.66 2.01
C GLY A 171 -1.67 -0.99 0.67
N HIS A 172 -1.72 -0.02 -0.26
CA HIS A 172 -1.12 -0.16 -1.57
C HIS A 172 0.41 -0.31 -1.50
N ARG A 173 0.94 -1.15 -2.38
CA ARG A 173 2.39 -1.30 -2.56
C ARG A 173 2.97 -0.40 -3.64
N VAL A 174 2.16 -0.05 -4.62
CA VAL A 174 2.53 0.80 -5.76
C VAL A 174 1.39 1.75 -6.07
N SER A 175 1.69 2.95 -6.58
CA SER A 175 0.70 3.99 -6.91
C SER A 175 -0.24 4.36 -5.75
N LYS A 176 -1.12 5.33 -5.98
CA LYS A 176 -2.14 5.78 -5.02
C LYS A 176 -1.56 6.08 -3.62
N GLY A 177 -0.38 6.76 -3.56
CA GLY A 177 0.33 7.07 -2.32
C GLY A 177 1.21 5.93 -1.76
N ALA A 178 0.99 4.69 -2.19
CA ALA A 178 1.80 3.51 -1.90
C ALA A 178 2.35 3.43 -0.44
N PRO A 179 1.50 3.50 0.60
CA PRO A 179 1.98 3.53 1.99
C PRO A 179 2.86 2.32 2.32
N PHE A 180 2.61 1.18 1.71
CA PHE A 180 3.31 -0.07 2.00
C PHE A 180 4.34 -0.49 0.93
N ASN A 181 4.87 0.50 0.17
CA ASN A 181 5.89 0.25 -0.84
C ASN A 181 7.13 -0.47 -0.29
N ALA A 182 7.61 -0.02 0.88
CA ALA A 182 8.84 -0.48 1.50
C ALA A 182 8.66 -1.64 2.49
N LEU A 183 7.44 -2.21 2.70
CA LEU A 183 7.20 -3.26 3.70
C LEU A 183 8.18 -4.44 3.59
N GLY A 184 8.62 -4.78 2.40
CA GLY A 184 9.58 -5.87 2.18
C GLY A 184 10.99 -5.60 2.73
N THR A 185 11.29 -4.39 3.19
CA THR A 185 12.60 -4.05 3.80
C THR A 185 12.60 -4.13 5.32
N LEU A 186 11.43 -4.34 5.96
CA LEU A 186 11.34 -4.52 7.40
C LEU A 186 12.11 -5.75 7.87
N ASN A 187 12.73 -5.61 9.01
CA ASN A 187 13.45 -6.67 9.70
C ASN A 187 12.81 -6.98 11.05
N SER A 188 13.17 -8.09 11.66
CA SER A 188 12.74 -8.43 13.01
C SER A 188 13.04 -7.31 13.99
N CYS A 189 12.07 -6.97 14.82
CA CYS A 189 12.09 -5.92 15.84
C CYS A 189 12.00 -4.48 15.33
N ASP A 190 11.88 -4.23 14.04
CA ASP A 190 11.60 -2.88 13.55
C ASP A 190 10.29 -2.36 14.17
N ALA A 191 10.26 -1.08 14.50
CA ALA A 191 9.11 -0.46 15.15
C ALA A 191 8.01 -0.16 14.14
N LEU A 192 6.77 -0.49 14.53
CA LEU A 192 5.52 -0.07 13.92
C LEU A 192 4.76 0.69 15.00
N ILE A 193 4.63 2.00 14.84
CA ILE A 193 4.09 2.86 15.90
C ILE A 193 2.73 3.38 15.45
N VAL A 194 1.71 3.11 16.25
CA VAL A 194 0.35 3.58 15.98
C VAL A 194 -0.01 4.65 16.98
N GLU A 195 -0.28 5.85 16.48
CA GLU A 195 -0.77 6.99 17.24
C GLU A 195 -2.29 7.04 17.14
N THR A 196 -2.96 7.11 18.28
CA THR A 196 -4.40 7.39 18.39
C THR A 196 -4.64 8.73 19.08
N GLN A 197 -5.87 9.11 19.29
CA GLN A 197 -6.21 10.34 20.00
C GLN A 197 -5.56 10.41 21.39
N ASP A 198 -5.54 9.29 22.13
CA ASP A 198 -5.18 9.28 23.56
C ASP A 198 -3.91 8.50 23.88
N GLU A 199 -3.44 7.65 22.97
CA GLU A 199 -2.36 6.69 23.24
C GLU A 199 -1.44 6.50 22.02
N TRP A 200 -0.22 6.05 22.33
CA TRP A 200 0.75 5.51 21.39
C TRP A 200 0.91 4.02 21.64
N PHE A 201 0.91 3.21 20.60
CA PHE A 201 1.14 1.78 20.63
C PHE A 201 2.38 1.45 19.83
N VAL A 202 3.39 0.87 20.49
CA VAL A 202 4.64 0.44 19.85
C VAL A 202 4.59 -1.06 19.65
N TYR A 203 4.36 -1.45 18.42
CA TYR A 203 4.51 -2.83 17.98
C TYR A 203 5.92 -3.06 17.46
N ARG A 204 6.41 -4.27 17.56
CA ARG A 204 7.68 -4.72 17.01
C ARG A 204 7.42 -5.87 16.04
N VAL A 205 8.03 -5.80 14.87
CA VAL A 205 7.97 -6.90 13.89
C VAL A 205 8.45 -8.18 14.54
N LEU A 206 7.70 -9.27 14.40
CA LEU A 206 8.06 -10.59 14.93
C LEU A 206 9.36 -11.10 14.30
N PRO A 207 10.00 -12.11 14.91
CA PRO A 207 11.15 -12.78 14.28
C PRO A 207 10.82 -13.30 12.88
N MET A 208 11.72 -13.08 11.93
CA MET A 208 11.60 -13.69 10.61
C MET A 208 11.75 -15.22 10.72
N ALA A 209 11.16 -15.95 9.79
CA ALA A 209 11.13 -17.42 9.84
C ALA A 209 12.52 -18.05 10.00
N GLU A 210 13.51 -17.47 9.31
CA GLU A 210 14.91 -17.94 9.35
C GLU A 210 15.62 -17.63 10.68
N GLU A 211 15.13 -16.64 11.44
CA GLU A 211 15.72 -16.24 12.73
C GLU A 211 15.04 -16.94 13.92
N ALA A 212 13.80 -17.40 13.77
CA ALA A 212 12.97 -17.88 14.89
C ALA A 212 13.62 -19.04 15.68
N ALA A 213 14.28 -19.98 15.01
CA ALA A 213 14.90 -21.14 15.68
C ALA A 213 16.13 -20.80 16.54
N GLY A 214 16.82 -19.69 16.27
CA GLY A 214 18.01 -19.24 17.01
C GLY A 214 17.78 -17.90 17.69
N TRP A 215 16.54 -17.53 17.95
CA TRP A 215 16.18 -16.20 18.43
C TRP A 215 16.79 -15.87 19.79
N ASP A 216 17.50 -14.76 19.84
CA ASP A 216 18.02 -14.16 21.08
C ASP A 216 17.56 -12.69 21.15
N PRO A 217 16.54 -12.37 21.97
CA PRO A 217 16.05 -11.01 22.14
C PRO A 217 17.06 -10.06 22.79
N ALA A 218 18.10 -10.61 23.46
CA ALA A 218 19.14 -9.80 24.09
C ALA A 218 20.22 -9.34 23.10
N ALA A 219 20.26 -9.93 21.90
CA ALA A 219 21.25 -9.56 20.88
C ALA A 219 21.07 -8.13 20.33
N ARG A 220 19.83 -7.61 20.38
CA ARG A 220 19.46 -6.28 19.89
C ARG A 220 18.53 -5.60 20.90
N PRO A 221 18.85 -4.39 21.43
CA PRO A 221 18.03 -3.71 22.44
C PRO A 221 16.58 -3.48 22.01
N GLN A 222 16.33 -3.21 20.72
CA GLN A 222 15.00 -3.01 20.15
C GLN A 222 14.15 -4.29 20.15
N CYS A 223 14.76 -5.48 20.32
CA CYS A 223 14.07 -6.74 20.41
C CYS A 223 13.54 -7.09 21.81
N ALA A 224 13.74 -6.20 22.78
CA ALA A 224 13.24 -6.44 24.12
C ALA A 224 11.72 -6.67 24.13
N GLY A 225 11.27 -7.83 24.63
CA GLY A 225 9.88 -8.22 24.64
C GLY A 225 9.39 -8.92 23.37
N VAL A 226 10.22 -9.05 22.34
CA VAL A 226 9.90 -9.80 21.12
C VAL A 226 10.41 -11.23 21.24
N VAL A 227 9.55 -12.21 21.10
CA VAL A 227 9.89 -13.64 21.11
C VAL A 227 9.11 -14.36 20.01
N PRO A 228 9.61 -15.49 19.48
CA PRO A 228 8.81 -16.35 18.62
C PRO A 228 7.52 -16.76 19.34
N LEU A 229 6.40 -16.65 18.65
CA LEU A 229 5.11 -17.01 19.21
C LEU A 229 4.95 -18.54 19.29
N THR A 230 4.15 -19.01 20.24
CA THR A 230 3.93 -20.42 20.50
C THR A 230 2.46 -20.74 20.71
N GLY A 231 2.12 -22.02 20.83
CA GLY A 231 0.73 -22.42 21.09
C GLY A 231 -0.16 -22.20 19.89
N ALA A 232 -1.24 -21.45 20.06
CA ALA A 232 -2.19 -21.13 18.98
C ALA A 232 -1.55 -20.28 17.85
N TYR A 233 -0.46 -19.59 18.14
CA TYR A 233 0.25 -18.72 17.20
C TYR A 233 1.51 -19.39 16.62
N GLU A 234 1.69 -20.69 16.78
CA GLU A 234 2.83 -21.38 16.23
C GLU A 234 2.91 -21.23 14.71
N GLY A 235 4.06 -20.78 14.21
CA GLY A 235 4.26 -20.53 12.78
C GLY A 235 3.98 -19.09 12.34
N VAL A 236 3.38 -18.25 13.17
CA VAL A 236 3.25 -16.81 12.87
C VAL A 236 4.61 -16.14 13.01
N VAL A 237 5.09 -15.55 11.93
CA VAL A 237 6.43 -14.95 11.82
C VAL A 237 6.38 -13.53 11.28
N GLY A 238 7.51 -12.81 11.34
CA GLY A 238 7.57 -11.39 10.99
C GLY A 238 7.17 -11.07 9.56
N ARG A 239 7.40 -11.98 8.61
CA ARG A 239 7.00 -11.80 7.20
C ARG A 239 6.55 -13.09 6.59
N GLU A 240 5.41 -13.02 5.87
CA GLU A 240 4.87 -14.14 5.10
C GLU A 240 4.45 -13.67 3.70
N ILE A 241 4.45 -14.60 2.74
CA ILE A 241 3.90 -14.41 1.40
C ILE A 241 2.81 -15.45 1.23
N VAL A 242 1.59 -14.99 1.00
CA VAL A 242 0.40 -15.84 1.01
C VAL A 242 -0.48 -15.61 -0.21
N ASP A 243 -1.45 -16.51 -0.43
CA ASP A 243 -2.50 -16.32 -1.42
C ASP A 243 -3.45 -15.19 -1.01
N PRO A 244 -3.99 -14.39 -1.95
CA PRO A 244 -4.94 -13.32 -1.64
C PRO A 244 -6.20 -13.77 -0.89
N SER A 245 -6.57 -15.03 -0.99
CA SER A 245 -7.71 -15.64 -0.30
C SER A 245 -7.42 -16.13 1.12
N ASP A 246 -6.16 -16.03 1.59
CA ASP A 246 -5.76 -16.47 2.93
C ASP A 246 -6.13 -15.42 3.99
N TYR A 247 -7.42 -15.24 4.21
CA TYR A 247 -7.97 -14.30 5.18
C TYR A 247 -7.61 -14.63 6.63
N ALA A 248 -7.16 -15.86 6.90
CA ALA A 248 -6.75 -16.28 8.25
C ALA A 248 -5.59 -15.43 8.82
N GLN A 249 -4.84 -14.73 7.97
CA GLN A 249 -3.76 -13.84 8.40
C GLN A 249 -4.23 -12.64 9.23
N VAL A 250 -5.46 -12.17 9.02
CA VAL A 250 -6.00 -10.99 9.71
C VAL A 250 -6.92 -11.35 10.89
N LEU A 251 -7.21 -12.62 11.09
CA LEU A 251 -8.04 -13.08 12.21
C LEU A 251 -7.35 -12.86 13.57
N PRO A 252 -8.09 -12.86 14.69
CA PRO A 252 -7.56 -12.62 16.03
C PRO A 252 -6.35 -13.49 16.41
N VAL A 253 -6.31 -14.72 15.90
CA VAL A 253 -5.16 -15.62 15.92
C VAL A 253 -4.83 -15.97 14.47
N PRO A 254 -3.79 -15.38 13.88
CA PRO A 254 -3.40 -15.70 12.50
C PRO A 254 -3.21 -17.20 12.30
N HIS A 255 -3.45 -17.70 11.08
CA HIS A 255 -3.43 -19.12 10.67
C HIS A 255 -4.54 -19.99 11.25
N VAL A 256 -5.25 -19.53 12.28
CA VAL A 256 -6.39 -20.26 12.84
C VAL A 256 -7.66 -19.81 12.13
N ASN A 257 -8.18 -20.65 11.26
CA ASN A 257 -9.41 -20.37 10.52
C ASN A 257 -10.65 -20.49 11.41
N ALA A 258 -10.63 -19.70 12.50
CA ALA A 258 -11.75 -19.56 13.43
C ALA A 258 -12.00 -18.07 13.63
N ALA A 259 -13.23 -17.66 13.33
CA ALA A 259 -13.69 -16.29 13.50
C ALA A 259 -14.69 -16.20 14.68
N GLY A 260 -14.97 -14.97 15.09
CA GLY A 260 -15.97 -14.70 16.11
C GLY A 260 -15.48 -14.87 17.56
N PRO A 261 -16.42 -14.93 18.53
CA PRO A 261 -16.11 -14.89 19.95
C PRO A 261 -15.17 -16.01 20.45
N GLU A 262 -15.23 -17.19 19.81
CA GLU A 262 -14.36 -18.33 20.19
C GLU A 262 -12.90 -18.08 19.80
N ALA A 263 -12.66 -17.50 18.63
CA ALA A 263 -11.33 -17.13 18.18
C ALA A 263 -10.74 -16.03 19.07
N LEU A 264 -11.54 -15.04 19.41
CA LEU A 264 -11.13 -13.96 20.30
C LEU A 264 -10.87 -14.48 21.72
N ALA A 265 -11.65 -15.46 22.21
CA ALA A 265 -11.42 -16.09 23.49
C ALA A 265 -10.13 -16.93 23.55
N ALA A 266 -9.65 -17.40 22.40
CA ALA A 266 -8.37 -18.10 22.28
C ALA A 266 -7.18 -17.14 22.09
N ALA A 267 -7.44 -15.88 21.79
CA ALA A 267 -6.39 -14.87 21.60
C ALA A 267 -5.84 -14.40 22.96
N ASP A 268 -4.51 -14.34 23.06
CA ASP A 268 -3.80 -13.82 24.23
C ASP A 268 -2.70 -12.81 23.85
N GLN A 269 -2.44 -12.64 22.56
CA GLN A 269 -1.50 -11.68 22.03
C GLN A 269 -2.21 -10.40 21.58
N ARG A 270 -1.45 -9.31 21.46
CA ARG A 270 -1.87 -8.03 20.88
C ARG A 270 -1.03 -7.82 19.64
N LEU A 271 -1.58 -8.19 18.50
CA LEU A 271 -0.85 -8.16 17.23
C LEU A 271 -1.25 -6.96 16.38
N ILE A 272 -0.35 -6.58 15.49
CA ILE A 272 -0.61 -5.79 14.29
C ILE A 272 -0.26 -6.63 13.06
N THR A 273 -1.12 -6.57 12.05
CA THR A 273 -0.86 -7.21 10.76
C THR A 273 -0.98 -6.17 9.65
N LEU A 274 0.10 -6.01 8.87
CA LEU A 274 0.10 -5.15 7.69
C LEU A 274 0.05 -6.02 6.44
N THR A 275 -0.86 -5.71 5.50
CA THR A 275 -1.04 -6.47 4.26
C THR A 275 -0.85 -5.61 3.03
N THR A 276 -0.18 -6.14 2.01
CA THR A 276 0.00 -5.47 0.72
C THR A 276 0.18 -6.45 -0.43
N CYS A 277 0.04 -5.99 -1.66
CA CYS A 277 0.26 -6.81 -2.86
C CYS A 277 1.71 -7.30 -2.98
N HIS A 278 1.89 -8.51 -3.54
CA HIS A 278 3.20 -9.09 -3.82
C HIS A 278 3.18 -9.90 -5.13
N PRO A 279 4.31 -9.92 -5.91
CA PRO A 279 5.40 -8.93 -5.89
C PRO A 279 4.94 -7.52 -6.30
N GLN A 280 5.83 -6.51 -6.24
CA GLN A 280 5.50 -5.17 -6.75
C GLN A 280 4.96 -5.25 -8.18
N PHE A 281 3.95 -4.45 -8.50
CA PHE A 281 3.23 -4.43 -9.78
C PHE A 281 2.47 -5.74 -10.11
N SER A 282 2.17 -6.55 -9.09
CA SER A 282 1.38 -7.78 -9.22
C SER A 282 0.52 -7.97 -7.98
N ASP A 283 -0.67 -8.51 -8.16
CA ASP A 283 -1.68 -8.82 -7.16
C ASP A 283 -1.80 -10.33 -6.87
N ARG A 284 -0.88 -11.15 -7.43
CA ARG A 284 -0.95 -12.62 -7.36
C ARG A 284 -0.81 -13.17 -5.95
N GLU A 285 -0.12 -12.44 -5.09
CA GLU A 285 0.16 -12.83 -3.70
C GLU A 285 -0.02 -11.63 -2.79
N ARG A 286 -0.05 -11.87 -1.50
CA ARG A 286 0.00 -10.82 -0.47
C ARG A 286 1.25 -10.98 0.36
N MET A 287 1.92 -9.87 0.63
CA MET A 287 2.95 -9.78 1.66
C MET A 287 2.28 -9.37 2.96
N ILE A 288 2.55 -10.15 3.98
CA ILE A 288 2.06 -9.97 5.34
C ILE A 288 3.24 -9.63 6.23
N ILE A 289 3.06 -8.63 7.10
CA ILE A 289 3.98 -8.32 8.19
C ILE A 289 3.22 -8.42 9.49
N HIS A 290 3.70 -9.28 10.40
CA HIS A 290 3.16 -9.38 11.76
C HIS A 290 4.08 -8.72 12.77
N GLY A 291 3.48 -7.98 13.69
CA GLY A 291 4.15 -7.38 14.85
C GLY A 291 3.39 -7.64 16.13
N VAL A 292 4.10 -7.63 17.26
CA VAL A 292 3.54 -7.79 18.60
C VAL A 292 3.68 -6.49 19.39
N LEU A 293 2.64 -6.12 20.15
CA LEU A 293 2.67 -4.96 21.02
C LEU A 293 3.68 -5.16 22.15
N THR A 294 4.63 -4.27 22.27
CA THR A 294 5.67 -4.31 23.32
C THR A 294 5.54 -3.18 24.34
N LYS A 295 4.99 -2.03 23.92
CA LYS A 295 4.80 -0.88 24.79
C LYS A 295 3.56 -0.08 24.38
N SER A 296 2.98 0.63 25.35
CA SER A 296 2.02 1.69 25.09
C SER A 296 2.31 2.89 25.97
N TYR A 297 1.99 4.07 25.48
CA TYR A 297 2.17 5.33 26.20
C TYR A 297 0.88 6.14 26.10
N ALA A 298 0.44 6.72 27.22
CA ALA A 298 -0.60 7.75 27.16
C ALA A 298 -0.04 9.00 26.48
N LYS A 299 -0.85 9.67 25.68
CA LYS A 299 -0.46 10.97 25.12
C LYS A 299 -0.35 12.03 26.22
N ALA A 300 0.67 12.85 26.14
CA ALA A 300 0.90 14.00 27.01
C ALA A 300 1.56 15.12 26.19
N ASP A 301 1.31 16.35 26.59
CA ASP A 301 1.87 17.52 25.91
C ASP A 301 3.41 17.45 25.83
N GLY A 302 3.92 17.50 24.60
CA GLY A 302 5.36 17.48 24.34
C GLY A 302 6.03 16.11 24.48
N PHE A 303 5.29 15.05 24.79
CA PHE A 303 5.83 13.69 24.82
C PHE A 303 5.72 13.04 23.43
N LEU A 304 6.83 12.44 22.98
CA LEU A 304 6.90 11.58 21.83
C LEU A 304 7.60 10.27 22.21
N PRO A 305 7.11 9.12 21.75
CA PRO A 305 7.79 7.85 21.97
C PRO A 305 9.24 7.89 21.48
N PRO A 306 10.23 7.44 22.27
CA PRO A 306 11.62 7.41 21.83
C PRO A 306 11.85 6.53 20.59
N GLU A 307 10.97 5.57 20.35
CA GLU A 307 11.00 4.67 19.20
C GLU A 307 10.82 5.41 17.87
N LEU A 308 10.20 6.59 17.83
CA LEU A 308 10.11 7.43 16.64
C LEU A 308 11.48 7.89 16.11
N SER A 309 12.51 7.86 16.95
CA SER A 309 13.89 8.23 16.57
C SER A 309 14.71 7.05 16.02
N GLU A 310 14.14 5.85 15.93
CA GLU A 310 14.81 4.66 15.39
C GLU A 310 14.81 4.68 13.85
N VAL A 311 15.31 5.75 13.25
CA VAL A 311 15.43 5.87 11.79
C VAL A 311 16.52 4.96 11.25
N GLY A 312 16.26 4.30 10.08
CA GLY A 312 17.16 3.36 9.43
C GLY A 312 18.42 4.01 8.81
#